data_ecc06e9129d2d5d0fdff2a39dd056746
#
_entry.id   ecc06e9129d2d5d0fdff2a39dd056746
#
_cell.length_a   1.000
_cell.length_b   1.000
_cell.length_c   1.000
_cell.angle_alpha   90.00
_cell.angle_beta   90.00
_cell.angle_gamma   90.00
#
_symmetry.space_group_name_H-M   'P 1'
#
loop_
_entity.id
_entity.type
_entity.pdbx_description
1 polymer ?
#
loop_
_entity_poly.entity_id
_entity_poly.type
_entity_poly.pdbx_seq_one_letter_code
_entity_poly.pdbx_strand_id
1 'polypeptide(L)'
;MRILQFIIILSILASCSNSDFDIVIINGTIVDGTGDEPYKSDIGIINDQIIKIGDLSKLSSRRIIDATNLIVSPGFIDSHTHAIRGIFDVPTAESSLLQGVTTLTDGNDGASPHPIDEHYQKIENTKISPNWAVFVGQGTIREEVVGLDNRDPTAEELSKME
;
A
#
# COMPACT_ATOMS: atom_id res chain seq x y z
N MET A 1 -22.30 -59.33 -35.01
CA MET A 1 -22.49 -57.90 -35.18
C MET A 1 -21.96 -57.19 -33.95
N ARG A 2 -20.70 -56.70 -34.00
CA ARG A 2 -20.07 -55.96 -32.87
C ARG A 2 -20.17 -54.48 -33.14
N ILE A 3 -20.97 -53.80 -32.32
CA ILE A 3 -21.10 -52.36 -32.36
C ILE A 3 -19.89 -51.75 -31.64
N LEU A 4 -19.04 -51.09 -32.38
CA LEU A 4 -17.87 -50.38 -31.88
C LEU A 4 -18.33 -49.01 -31.38
N GLN A 5 -18.43 -48.81 -30.08
CA GLN A 5 -18.71 -47.53 -29.47
C GLN A 5 -17.43 -46.69 -29.50
N PHE A 6 -17.41 -45.67 -30.36
CA PHE A 6 -16.41 -44.61 -30.33
C PHE A 6 -16.73 -43.64 -29.18
N ILE A 7 -15.97 -43.74 -28.12
CA ILE A 7 -15.97 -42.71 -27.03
C ILE A 7 -15.08 -41.58 -27.49
N ILE A 8 -15.69 -40.48 -27.95
CA ILE A 8 -14.98 -39.22 -28.21
C ILE A 8 -14.75 -38.56 -26.82
N ILE A 9 -13.54 -38.71 -26.30
CA ILE A 9 -13.08 -37.93 -25.15
C ILE A 9 -12.79 -36.52 -25.65
N LEU A 10 -13.75 -35.62 -25.46
CA LEU A 10 -13.58 -34.20 -25.68
C LEU A 10 -12.68 -33.63 -24.55
N SER A 11 -11.38 -33.65 -24.80
CA SER A 11 -10.40 -33.01 -23.92
C SER A 11 -10.63 -31.50 -24.00
N ILE A 12 -11.36 -30.94 -23.02
CA ILE A 12 -11.43 -29.50 -22.82
C ILE A 12 -10.05 -29.10 -22.29
N LEU A 13 -9.17 -28.71 -23.20
CA LEU A 13 -7.97 -27.98 -22.87
C LEU A 13 -8.42 -26.63 -22.32
N ALA A 14 -8.55 -26.52 -21.01
CA ALA A 14 -8.59 -25.22 -20.35
C ALA A 14 -7.24 -24.56 -20.61
N SER A 15 -7.18 -23.81 -21.71
CA SER A 15 -6.06 -22.92 -21.99
C SER A 15 -6.07 -21.87 -20.88
N CYS A 16 -5.26 -22.06 -19.85
CA CYS A 16 -4.84 -20.96 -19.01
C CYS A 16 -4.03 -20.03 -19.91
N SER A 17 -4.70 -19.05 -20.53
CA SER A 17 -3.99 -17.96 -21.18
C SER A 17 -3.27 -17.19 -20.08
N ASN A 18 -1.95 -17.41 -19.96
CA ASN A 18 -1.12 -16.53 -19.16
C ASN A 18 -1.23 -15.14 -19.80
N SER A 19 -1.89 -14.21 -19.10
CA SER A 19 -1.86 -12.81 -19.49
C SER A 19 -0.48 -12.22 -19.21
N ASP A 20 -0.03 -11.28 -20.04
CA ASP A 20 1.27 -10.63 -19.89
C ASP A 20 1.32 -9.80 -18.59
N PHE A 21 0.16 -9.28 -18.16
CA PHE A 21 0.02 -8.47 -16.92
C PHE A 21 -1.21 -8.89 -16.11
N ASP A 22 -1.16 -8.62 -14.81
CA ASP A 22 -2.35 -8.74 -13.96
C ASP A 22 -3.27 -7.54 -14.17
N ILE A 23 -2.72 -6.33 -14.25
CA ILE A 23 -3.43 -5.09 -14.48
C ILE A 23 -2.69 -4.27 -15.53
N VAL A 24 -3.44 -3.70 -16.47
CA VAL A 24 -2.94 -2.63 -17.34
C VAL A 24 -3.82 -1.39 -17.16
N ILE A 25 -3.20 -0.24 -16.89
CA ILE A 25 -3.85 1.07 -16.89
C ILE A 25 -3.55 1.71 -18.24
N ILE A 26 -4.61 2.09 -18.98
CA ILE A 26 -4.48 2.64 -20.33
C ILE A 26 -5.00 4.07 -20.41
N ASN A 27 -4.54 4.82 -21.41
CA ASN A 27 -5.04 6.15 -21.79
C ASN A 27 -4.84 7.26 -20.75
N GLY A 28 -4.17 6.99 -19.61
CA GLY A 28 -3.97 7.98 -18.56
C GLY A 28 -2.92 9.03 -18.91
N THR A 29 -3.01 10.16 -18.23
CA THR A 29 -1.91 11.14 -18.17
C THR A 29 -1.09 10.86 -16.91
N ILE A 30 0.15 10.45 -17.07
CA ILE A 30 1.03 10.07 -15.96
C ILE A 30 1.69 11.32 -15.38
N VAL A 31 1.61 11.46 -14.04
CA VAL A 31 2.35 12.41 -13.22
C VAL A 31 3.11 11.58 -12.19
N ASP A 32 4.38 11.28 -12.46
CA ASP A 32 5.13 10.26 -11.71
C ASP A 32 5.86 10.78 -10.46
N GLY A 33 5.78 12.08 -10.21
CA GLY A 33 6.40 12.71 -9.04
C GLY A 33 7.88 13.07 -9.22
N THR A 34 8.47 12.89 -10.39
CA THR A 34 9.85 13.28 -10.69
C THR A 34 10.02 14.79 -10.82
N GLY A 35 8.94 15.53 -11.09
CA GLY A 35 8.96 16.96 -11.41
C GLY A 35 9.03 17.24 -12.91
N ASP A 36 9.09 16.21 -13.74
CA ASP A 36 9.02 16.32 -15.19
C ASP A 36 7.61 16.60 -15.69
N GLU A 37 7.48 17.02 -16.96
CA GLU A 37 6.19 17.27 -17.58
C GLU A 37 5.32 16.01 -17.64
N PRO A 38 4.00 16.13 -17.38
CA PRO A 38 3.08 15.02 -17.52
C PRO A 38 3.09 14.41 -18.93
N TYR A 39 2.99 13.10 -19.01
CA TYR A 39 3.02 12.38 -20.30
C TYR A 39 1.95 11.31 -20.40
N LYS A 40 1.56 10.94 -21.62
CA LYS A 40 0.62 9.84 -21.84
C LYS A 40 1.36 8.54 -22.08
N SER A 41 0.97 7.51 -21.33
CA SER A 41 1.49 6.15 -21.49
C SER A 41 0.57 5.16 -20.80
N ASP A 42 0.76 3.86 -21.10
CA ASP A 42 0.11 2.77 -20.38
C ASP A 42 1.04 2.25 -19.28
N ILE A 43 0.47 1.64 -18.23
CA ILE A 43 1.19 1.06 -17.11
C ILE A 43 0.80 -0.41 -16.98
N GLY A 44 1.77 -1.32 -17.04
CA GLY A 44 1.60 -2.76 -16.83
C GLY A 44 2.10 -3.19 -15.45
N ILE A 45 1.24 -3.88 -14.71
CA ILE A 45 1.45 -4.30 -13.33
C ILE A 45 1.36 -5.83 -13.24
N ILE A 46 2.34 -6.44 -12.56
CA ILE A 46 2.33 -7.85 -12.16
C ILE A 46 2.51 -7.91 -10.65
N ASN A 47 1.61 -8.60 -9.97
CA ASN A 47 1.48 -8.61 -8.52
C ASN A 47 1.30 -7.16 -8.00
N ASP A 48 2.28 -6.65 -7.27
CA ASP A 48 2.32 -5.33 -6.64
C ASP A 48 3.36 -4.39 -7.28
N GLN A 49 3.92 -4.78 -8.45
CA GLN A 49 5.02 -4.05 -9.09
C GLN A 49 4.62 -3.51 -10.46
N ILE A 50 5.00 -2.27 -10.72
CA ILE A 50 4.99 -1.69 -12.06
C ILE A 50 6.16 -2.29 -12.85
N ILE A 51 5.84 -3.12 -13.84
CA ILE A 51 6.84 -3.83 -14.64
C ILE A 51 7.19 -3.06 -15.92
N LYS A 52 6.22 -2.32 -16.45
CA LYS A 52 6.42 -1.62 -17.71
C LYS A 52 5.55 -0.36 -17.81
N ILE A 53 6.15 0.70 -18.32
CA ILE A 53 5.48 1.92 -18.77
C ILE A 53 5.79 2.08 -20.25
N GLY A 54 4.76 2.28 -21.09
CA GLY A 54 4.93 2.38 -22.54
C GLY A 54 3.65 2.01 -23.28
N ASP A 55 3.73 1.82 -24.59
CA ASP A 55 2.63 1.27 -25.39
C ASP A 55 2.42 -0.21 -25.07
N LEU A 56 1.29 -0.55 -24.47
CA LEU A 56 0.90 -1.90 -24.12
C LEU A 56 -0.29 -2.42 -24.95
N SER A 57 -0.66 -1.73 -26.03
CA SER A 57 -1.83 -2.05 -26.86
C SER A 57 -1.85 -3.46 -27.45
N LYS A 58 -0.69 -4.12 -27.55
CA LYS A 58 -0.52 -5.49 -28.09
C LYS A 58 -0.40 -6.57 -27.04
N LEU A 59 -0.44 -6.19 -25.75
CA LEU A 59 -0.20 -7.09 -24.62
C LEU A 59 -1.53 -7.41 -23.92
N SER A 60 -1.61 -8.62 -23.38
CA SER A 60 -2.79 -9.09 -22.68
C SER A 60 -2.73 -8.78 -21.18
N SER A 61 -3.88 -8.56 -20.55
CA SER A 61 -3.96 -8.41 -19.10
C SER A 61 -5.22 -9.07 -18.56
N ARG A 62 -5.19 -9.44 -17.27
CA ARG A 62 -6.37 -9.97 -16.57
C ARG A 62 -7.41 -8.88 -16.30
N ARG A 63 -6.95 -7.64 -16.08
CA ARG A 63 -7.79 -6.48 -15.81
C ARG A 63 -7.25 -5.26 -16.54
N ILE A 64 -8.15 -4.53 -17.20
CA ILE A 64 -7.84 -3.23 -17.83
C ILE A 64 -8.55 -2.15 -17.03
N ILE A 65 -7.83 -1.07 -16.73
CA ILE A 65 -8.35 0.16 -16.13
C ILE A 65 -8.19 1.25 -17.20
N ASP A 66 -9.30 1.74 -17.72
CA ASP A 66 -9.30 2.88 -18.65
C ASP A 66 -9.25 4.19 -17.86
N ALA A 67 -8.12 4.87 -17.96
CA ALA A 67 -7.87 6.16 -17.31
C ALA A 67 -8.02 7.33 -18.31
N THR A 68 -8.87 7.19 -19.34
CA THR A 68 -9.13 8.27 -20.30
C THR A 68 -9.58 9.54 -19.56
N ASN A 69 -8.89 10.66 -19.83
CA ASN A 69 -9.08 11.96 -19.17
C ASN A 69 -8.80 11.99 -17.65
N LEU A 70 -8.13 10.97 -17.12
CA LEU A 70 -7.70 10.92 -15.74
C LEU A 70 -6.17 11.11 -15.63
N ILE A 71 -5.75 11.56 -14.46
CA ILE A 71 -4.36 11.58 -14.06
C ILE A 71 -4.06 10.27 -13.33
N VAL A 72 -2.92 9.66 -13.65
CA VAL A 72 -2.38 8.50 -12.95
C VAL A 72 -1.11 8.95 -12.25
N SER A 73 -1.09 8.87 -10.93
CA SER A 73 0.04 9.28 -10.10
C SER A 73 0.33 8.22 -9.03
N PRO A 74 1.53 8.23 -8.42
CA PRO A 74 1.77 7.54 -7.17
C PRO A 74 0.74 7.96 -6.12
N GLY A 75 0.41 7.06 -5.20
CA GLY A 75 -0.44 7.40 -4.06
C GLY A 75 0.25 8.42 -3.15
N PHE A 76 -0.54 9.33 -2.58
CA PHE A 76 -0.03 10.35 -1.67
C PHE A 76 0.39 9.75 -0.33
N ILE A 77 1.43 10.34 0.27
CA ILE A 77 1.88 10.04 1.62
C ILE A 77 1.43 11.19 2.52
N ASP A 78 0.54 10.88 3.46
CA ASP A 78 0.22 11.82 4.52
C ASP A 78 1.24 11.66 5.65
N SER A 79 2.14 12.62 5.74
CA SER A 79 3.27 12.57 6.65
C SER A 79 2.95 13.01 8.08
N HIS A 80 1.70 13.40 8.37
CA HIS A 80 1.28 13.82 9.71
C HIS A 80 -0.19 13.50 9.94
N THR A 81 -0.47 12.34 10.53
CA THR A 81 -1.84 11.92 10.82
C THR A 81 -2.04 11.61 12.30
N HIS A 82 -3.31 11.45 12.69
CA HIS A 82 -3.72 10.84 13.95
C HIS A 82 -4.57 9.59 13.69
N ALA A 83 -4.29 8.92 12.60
CA ALA A 83 -5.05 7.76 12.12
C ALA A 83 -5.04 6.58 13.11
N ILE A 84 -4.04 6.51 13.98
CA ILE A 84 -3.97 5.50 15.04
C ILE A 84 -5.22 5.47 15.93
N ARG A 85 -5.92 6.59 16.05
CA ARG A 85 -7.13 6.71 16.89
C ARG A 85 -8.32 5.93 16.33
N GLY A 86 -8.30 5.56 15.04
CA GLY A 86 -9.42 4.90 14.39
C GLY A 86 -9.05 3.78 13.43
N ILE A 87 -7.77 3.59 13.11
CA ILE A 87 -7.34 2.63 12.09
C ILE A 87 -7.70 1.17 12.42
N PHE A 88 -7.80 0.84 13.70
CA PHE A 88 -8.19 -0.49 14.13
C PHE A 88 -9.70 -0.71 14.13
N ASP A 89 -10.49 0.38 14.17
CA ASP A 89 -11.95 0.34 14.08
C ASP A 89 -12.43 0.39 12.63
N VAL A 90 -11.71 1.12 11.77
CA VAL A 90 -11.98 1.26 10.34
C VAL A 90 -10.72 0.96 9.53
N PRO A 91 -10.32 -0.33 9.43
CA PRO A 91 -9.06 -0.73 8.80
C PRO A 91 -8.98 -0.41 7.30
N THR A 92 -10.11 -0.21 6.63
CA THR A 92 -10.17 0.18 5.22
C THR A 92 -9.66 1.62 4.98
N ALA A 93 -9.71 2.49 6.01
CA ALA A 93 -9.30 3.90 5.92
C ALA A 93 -9.86 4.62 4.66
N GLU A 94 -11.12 4.36 4.31
CA GLU A 94 -11.74 4.82 3.06
C GLU A 94 -11.68 6.35 2.90
N SER A 95 -11.79 7.09 4.00
CA SER A 95 -11.71 8.55 3.96
C SER A 95 -10.36 9.07 3.41
N SER A 96 -9.28 8.33 3.65
CA SER A 96 -7.95 8.66 3.13
C SER A 96 -7.74 8.09 1.72
N LEU A 97 -8.06 6.81 1.53
CA LEU A 97 -7.85 6.14 0.24
C LEU A 97 -8.65 6.75 -0.89
N LEU A 98 -9.90 7.17 -0.66
CA LEU A 98 -10.73 7.84 -1.66
C LEU A 98 -10.22 9.23 -2.07
N GLN A 99 -9.31 9.81 -1.29
CA GLN A 99 -8.58 11.03 -1.62
C GLN A 99 -7.21 10.77 -2.25
N GLY A 100 -6.88 9.51 -2.50
CA GLY A 100 -5.60 9.10 -3.08
C GLY A 100 -4.44 8.98 -2.09
N VAL A 101 -4.71 9.11 -0.78
CA VAL A 101 -3.70 8.90 0.27
C VAL A 101 -3.55 7.41 0.52
N THR A 102 -2.40 6.85 0.18
CA THR A 102 -2.12 5.40 0.28
C THR A 102 -1.15 5.05 1.40
N THR A 103 -0.51 6.05 2.01
CA THR A 103 0.41 5.87 3.13
C THR A 103 0.07 6.88 4.22
N LEU A 104 -0.07 6.40 5.45
CA LEU A 104 -0.35 7.20 6.63
C LEU A 104 0.84 7.15 7.57
N THR A 105 1.24 8.31 8.11
CA THR A 105 2.31 8.41 9.11
C THR A 105 1.77 9.01 10.39
N ASP A 106 2.05 8.37 11.52
CA ASP A 106 1.58 8.79 12.86
C ASP A 106 2.77 8.99 13.81
N GLY A 107 2.52 9.47 15.04
CA GLY A 107 3.54 9.67 16.07
C GLY A 107 4.29 11.01 16.01
N ASN A 108 3.89 11.93 15.14
CA ASN A 108 4.57 13.20 14.89
C ASN A 108 4.57 14.16 16.08
N ASP A 109 3.55 14.11 16.96
CA ASP A 109 3.33 15.06 18.06
C ASP A 109 4.00 14.63 19.38
N GLY A 110 4.95 13.72 19.29
CA GLY A 110 5.71 13.26 20.46
C GLY A 110 5.07 12.11 21.22
N ALA A 111 3.83 11.72 20.90
CA ALA A 111 3.19 10.52 21.41
C ALA A 111 3.17 9.45 20.32
N SER A 112 3.53 8.22 20.68
CA SER A 112 3.51 7.07 19.76
C SER A 112 3.10 5.80 20.49
N PRO A 113 2.67 4.75 19.76
CA PRO A 113 2.60 3.41 20.36
C PRO A 113 3.98 2.98 20.84
N HIS A 114 3.98 2.28 21.96
CA HIS A 114 5.18 1.64 22.49
C HIS A 114 4.80 0.36 23.25
N PRO A 115 5.48 -0.77 23.07
CA PRO A 115 6.59 -1.01 22.11
C PRO A 115 6.10 -0.96 20.65
N ILE A 116 6.93 -0.45 19.76
CA ILE A 116 6.57 -0.27 18.33
C ILE A 116 6.36 -1.59 17.59
N ASP A 117 7.12 -2.62 17.93
CA ASP A 117 6.99 -3.96 17.33
C ASP A 117 5.61 -4.59 17.60
N GLU A 118 5.08 -4.45 18.82
CA GLU A 118 3.72 -4.91 19.14
C GLU A 118 2.67 -4.14 18.33
N HIS A 119 2.89 -2.85 18.13
CA HIS A 119 2.02 -2.04 17.29
C HIS A 119 2.01 -2.52 15.84
N TYR A 120 3.19 -2.78 15.24
CA TYR A 120 3.27 -3.32 13.88
C TYR A 120 2.65 -4.71 13.76
N GLN A 121 2.84 -5.59 14.75
CA GLN A 121 2.14 -6.88 14.78
C GLN A 121 0.62 -6.71 14.79
N LYS A 122 0.09 -5.73 15.51
CA LYS A 122 -1.34 -5.42 15.51
C LYS A 122 -1.80 -4.90 14.16
N ILE A 123 -1.03 -4.01 13.50
CA ILE A 123 -1.28 -3.52 12.14
C ILE A 123 -1.37 -4.67 11.15
N GLU A 124 -0.37 -5.57 11.14
CA GLU A 124 -0.32 -6.73 10.26
C GLU A 124 -1.50 -7.69 10.48
N ASN A 125 -1.85 -7.96 11.73
CA ASN A 125 -2.97 -8.83 12.08
C ASN A 125 -4.32 -8.22 11.69
N THR A 126 -4.46 -6.90 11.78
CA THR A 126 -5.67 -6.17 11.39
C THR A 126 -5.83 -6.11 9.88
N LYS A 127 -4.74 -6.18 9.12
CA LYS A 127 -4.72 -6.08 7.65
C LYS A 127 -5.34 -4.78 7.17
N ILE A 128 -4.78 -3.67 7.61
CA ILE A 128 -5.22 -2.35 7.17
C ILE A 128 -4.99 -2.17 5.67
N SER A 129 -5.78 -1.33 5.02
CA SER A 129 -5.65 -1.09 3.58
C SER A 129 -4.51 -0.13 3.20
N PRO A 130 -4.25 0.99 3.92
CA PRO A 130 -3.12 1.86 3.60
C PRO A 130 -1.80 1.27 4.08
N ASN A 131 -0.71 1.74 3.51
CA ASN A 131 0.61 1.56 4.12
C ASN A 131 0.70 2.36 5.41
N TRP A 132 1.50 1.88 6.35
CA TRP A 132 1.63 2.47 7.67
C TRP A 132 3.07 2.77 8.04
N ALA A 133 3.31 3.96 8.54
CA ALA A 133 4.56 4.36 9.16
C ALA A 133 4.29 5.03 10.51
N VAL A 134 5.22 4.93 11.44
CA VAL A 134 5.09 5.57 12.74
C VAL A 134 6.45 6.09 13.20
N PHE A 135 6.45 7.33 13.71
CA PHE A 135 7.61 7.89 14.41
C PHE A 135 7.62 7.44 15.86
N VAL A 136 8.81 7.27 16.41
CA VAL A 136 8.97 7.10 17.86
C VAL A 136 8.76 8.45 18.53
N GLY A 137 7.74 8.55 19.39
CA GLY A 137 7.41 9.77 20.08
C GLY A 137 8.35 10.03 21.27
N GLN A 138 9.07 11.12 21.24
CA GLN A 138 9.95 11.53 22.33
C GLN A 138 9.20 11.65 23.67
N GLY A 139 7.95 12.14 23.64
CA GLY A 139 7.09 12.23 24.82
C GLY A 139 6.80 10.86 25.43
N THR A 140 6.50 9.86 24.61
CA THR A 140 6.27 8.48 25.06
C THR A 140 7.52 7.90 25.74
N ILE A 141 8.69 8.03 25.12
CA ILE A 141 9.94 7.53 25.67
C ILE A 141 10.28 8.25 26.99
N ARG A 142 10.06 9.57 27.02
CA ARG A 142 10.28 10.34 28.26
C ARG A 142 9.33 9.88 29.37
N GLU A 143 8.06 9.69 29.06
CA GLU A 143 7.06 9.26 30.04
C GLU A 143 7.42 7.90 30.68
N GLU A 144 7.90 6.98 29.88
CA GLU A 144 8.30 5.64 30.32
C GLU A 144 9.56 5.64 31.20
N VAL A 145 10.54 6.49 30.86
CA VAL A 145 11.85 6.46 31.53
C VAL A 145 11.89 7.43 32.70
N VAL A 146 11.32 8.62 32.57
CA VAL A 146 11.42 9.73 33.54
C VAL A 146 10.12 9.95 34.30
N GLY A 147 8.98 9.58 33.68
CA GLY A 147 7.64 9.92 34.10
C GLY A 147 7.22 11.32 33.66
N LEU A 148 6.12 11.80 34.26
CA LEU A 148 5.53 13.12 33.96
C LEU A 148 6.12 14.26 34.80
N ASP A 149 7.14 13.99 35.62
CA ASP A 149 7.78 14.99 36.45
C ASP A 149 8.45 16.08 35.62
N ASN A 150 8.25 17.33 36.02
CA ASN A 150 8.94 18.49 35.43
C ASN A 150 10.35 18.62 35.95
N ARG A 151 11.23 17.75 35.50
CA ARG A 151 12.66 17.72 35.84
C ARG A 151 13.50 17.27 34.67
N ASP A 152 14.78 17.53 34.71
CA ASP A 152 15.71 16.97 33.75
C ASP A 152 15.89 15.46 34.01
N PRO A 153 16.15 14.65 32.96
CA PRO A 153 16.55 13.25 33.09
C PRO A 153 17.94 13.18 33.71
N THR A 154 18.17 12.15 34.51
CA THR A 154 19.54 11.79 34.96
C THR A 154 20.34 11.23 33.77
N ALA A 155 21.66 11.13 33.91
CA ALA A 155 22.51 10.55 32.88
C ALA A 155 22.14 9.08 32.55
N GLU A 156 21.70 8.31 33.57
CA GLU A 156 21.24 6.93 33.37
C GLU A 156 19.89 6.88 32.61
N GLU A 157 18.95 7.76 32.96
CA GLU A 157 17.68 7.87 32.30
C GLU A 157 17.87 8.32 30.84
N LEU A 158 18.74 9.30 30.59
CA LEU A 158 19.05 9.77 29.26
C LEU A 158 19.59 8.62 28.38
N SER A 159 20.50 7.80 28.92
CA SER A 159 21.03 6.63 28.21
C SER A 159 19.98 5.54 27.93
N LYS A 160 18.90 5.50 28.71
CA LYS A 160 17.78 4.58 28.43
C LYS A 160 16.81 5.12 27.36
N MET A 161 16.85 6.44 27.12
CA MET A 161 16.00 7.10 26.11
C MET A 161 16.61 7.07 24.71
N GLU A 162 17.90 6.71 24.58
CA GLU A 162 18.63 6.54 23.31
C GLU A 162 18.44 5.12 22.73
#